data_3c0d73056548f3f99733f64c2a90e353
#
_entry.id   3c0d73056548f3f99733f64c2a90e353
#
_cell.length_a   1.000
_cell.length_b   1.000
_cell.length_c   1.000
_cell.angle_alpha   90.00
_cell.angle_beta   90.00
_cell.angle_gamma   90.00
#
_symmetry.space_group_name_H-M   'P 1'
#
loop_
_entity.id
_entity.type
_entity.pdbx_description
1 polymer ?
#
loop_
_entity_poly.entity_id
_entity_poly.type
_entity_poly.pdbx_seq_one_letter_code
_entity_poly.pdbx_strand_id
1 'polypeptide(L)'
;VDISLNPQFGSLLGYTHEEVENYFDSYLSRASTALNLSKEDLLTRLTKQYDGFCFEVTANQKVFSPWSLLNFFAAPGLGFCDYWFESGGRPSVLLEYVKSHTIRDPKEYGREKTISLASLSGSSDVESLSDIGLLTQEGYLTIKAVEYGNTVFLDYPNLEIKRAMAQLYTELLLKGKVAGQVGAGDIVRV
;
A
#
# COMPACT_ATOMS: atom_id res chain seq x y z
N VAL A 1 24.78 -9.70 0.28
CA VAL A 1 23.96 -9.83 1.51
C VAL A 1 22.57 -9.30 1.18
N ASP A 2 21.54 -10.12 1.34
CA ASP A 2 20.16 -9.68 1.21
C ASP A 2 19.79 -8.89 2.48
N ILE A 3 19.32 -7.66 2.32
CA ILE A 3 18.88 -6.77 3.40
C ILE A 3 17.35 -6.70 3.50
N SER A 4 16.64 -7.41 2.62
CA SER A 4 15.18 -7.45 2.62
C SER A 4 14.66 -7.89 3.98
N LEU A 5 13.62 -7.23 4.45
CA LEU A 5 12.97 -7.51 5.73
C LEU A 5 13.84 -7.29 6.99
N ASN A 6 15.05 -6.75 6.85
CA ASN A 6 15.91 -6.45 8.00
C ASN A 6 15.42 -5.15 8.70
N PRO A 7 15.16 -5.19 10.03
CA PRO A 7 14.65 -4.02 10.77
C PRO A 7 15.53 -2.77 10.67
N GLN A 8 16.85 -2.93 10.50
CA GLN A 8 17.76 -1.79 10.36
C GLN A 8 17.49 -0.94 9.09
N PHE A 9 16.85 -1.54 8.10
CA PHE A 9 16.59 -0.91 6.79
C PHE A 9 15.10 -0.69 6.50
N GLY A 10 14.24 -0.92 7.48
CA GLY A 10 12.78 -0.86 7.32
C GLY A 10 12.25 0.51 6.89
N SER A 11 12.96 1.60 7.17
CA SER A 11 12.58 2.97 6.80
C SER A 11 13.22 3.50 5.52
N LEU A 12 14.12 2.73 4.85
CA LEU A 12 14.86 3.23 3.67
C LEU A 12 13.97 3.63 2.48
N LEU A 13 12.78 3.07 2.37
CA LEU A 13 11.90 3.26 1.22
C LEU A 13 10.76 4.26 1.45
N GLY A 14 10.76 4.96 2.59
CA GLY A 14 9.71 5.91 2.91
C GLY A 14 10.10 6.89 4.01
N TYR A 15 9.18 7.80 4.36
CA TYR A 15 9.36 8.73 5.47
C TYR A 15 8.66 8.20 6.72
N THR A 16 9.38 8.19 7.84
CA THR A 16 8.79 7.93 9.16
C THR A 16 7.92 9.11 9.62
N HIS A 17 7.05 8.90 10.60
CA HIS A 17 6.28 9.99 11.22
C HIS A 17 7.19 11.10 11.75
N GLU A 18 8.26 10.74 12.46
CA GLU A 18 9.23 11.68 13.01
C GLU A 18 9.91 12.53 11.92
N GLU A 19 10.29 11.91 10.81
CA GLU A 19 10.86 12.63 9.67
C GLU A 19 9.86 13.58 9.02
N VAL A 20 8.59 13.16 8.89
CA VAL A 20 7.53 14.03 8.36
C VAL A 20 7.31 15.24 9.28
N GLU A 21 7.24 15.05 10.58
CA GLU A 21 7.07 16.16 11.54
C GLU A 21 8.27 17.10 11.56
N ASN A 22 9.49 16.55 11.48
CA ASN A 22 10.72 17.36 11.59
C ASN A 22 11.11 18.05 10.29
N TYR A 23 11.05 17.33 9.15
CA TYR A 23 11.55 17.86 7.88
C TYR A 23 10.47 18.56 7.05
N PHE A 24 9.20 18.26 7.28
CA PHE A 24 8.09 18.83 6.52
C PHE A 24 7.24 19.82 7.32
N ASP A 25 7.73 20.36 8.44
CA ASP A 25 6.97 21.26 9.33
C ASP A 25 6.36 22.46 8.60
N SER A 26 7.12 23.13 7.74
CA SER A 26 6.64 24.26 6.94
C SER A 26 5.56 23.85 5.91
N TYR A 27 5.68 22.66 5.33
CA TYR A 27 4.68 22.10 4.41
C TYR A 27 3.41 21.69 5.14
N LEU A 28 3.53 21.11 6.32
CA LEU A 28 2.40 20.80 7.21
C LEU A 28 1.64 22.06 7.60
N SER A 29 2.34 23.12 7.96
CA SER A 29 1.73 24.41 8.32
C SER A 29 0.97 25.03 7.15
N ARG A 30 1.54 24.98 5.93
CA ARG A 30 0.90 25.45 4.70
C ARG A 30 -0.35 24.62 4.36
N ALA A 31 -0.25 23.29 4.47
CA ALA A 31 -1.37 22.39 4.19
C ALA A 31 -2.49 22.52 5.22
N SER A 32 -2.17 22.68 6.51
CA SER A 32 -3.13 22.99 7.58
C SER A 32 -3.95 24.24 7.26
N THR A 33 -3.28 25.31 6.82
CA THR A 33 -3.95 26.55 6.41
C THR A 33 -4.82 26.34 5.19
N ALA A 34 -4.30 25.67 4.16
CA ALA A 34 -5.02 25.45 2.90
C ALA A 34 -6.29 24.60 3.08
N LEU A 35 -6.27 23.66 4.00
CA LEU A 35 -7.39 22.73 4.27
C LEU A 35 -8.24 23.13 5.46
N ASN A 36 -7.90 24.21 6.16
CA ASN A 36 -8.56 24.64 7.39
C ASN A 36 -8.63 23.49 8.45
N LEU A 37 -7.52 22.79 8.64
CA LEU A 37 -7.37 21.71 9.61
C LEU A 37 -6.35 22.08 10.67
N SER A 38 -6.47 21.51 11.88
CA SER A 38 -5.37 21.50 12.83
C SER A 38 -4.21 20.66 12.26
N LYS A 39 -2.99 20.89 12.75
CA LYS A 39 -1.82 20.10 12.36
C LYS A 39 -1.98 18.63 12.75
N GLU A 40 -2.59 18.38 13.91
CA GLU A 40 -2.88 17.04 14.41
C GLU A 40 -3.91 16.30 13.54
N ASP A 41 -5.01 16.95 13.16
CA ASP A 41 -6.01 16.38 12.25
C ASP A 41 -5.42 16.12 10.87
N LEU A 42 -4.56 17.02 10.39
CA LEU A 42 -3.87 16.86 9.12
C LEU A 42 -2.97 15.61 9.15
N LEU A 43 -2.13 15.46 10.17
CA LEU A 43 -1.25 14.30 10.33
C LEU A 43 -2.05 13.00 10.44
N THR A 44 -3.14 13.00 11.21
CA THR A 44 -4.04 11.84 11.32
C THR A 44 -4.59 11.44 9.96
N ARG A 45 -5.02 12.41 9.14
CA ARG A 45 -5.53 12.12 7.79
C ARG A 45 -4.43 11.68 6.82
N LEU A 46 -3.24 12.28 6.89
CA LEU A 46 -2.08 11.87 6.10
C LEU A 46 -1.69 10.43 6.40
N THR A 47 -1.63 10.08 7.69
CA THR A 47 -1.36 8.71 8.15
C THR A 47 -2.36 7.73 7.55
N LYS A 48 -3.64 8.02 7.67
CA LYS A 48 -4.69 7.15 7.14
C LYS A 48 -4.63 7.00 5.62
N GLN A 49 -4.20 8.04 4.91
CA GLN A 49 -4.21 8.10 3.45
C GLN A 49 -2.94 7.53 2.82
N TYR A 50 -1.73 7.82 3.37
CA TYR A 50 -0.46 7.60 2.68
C TYR A 50 0.59 6.84 3.48
N ASP A 51 0.38 6.58 4.77
CA ASP A 51 1.28 5.84 5.63
C ASP A 51 0.99 4.33 5.62
N GLY A 52 1.71 3.58 6.44
CA GLY A 52 1.41 2.20 6.80
C GLY A 52 2.18 1.16 6.00
N PHE A 53 3.10 1.55 5.12
CA PHE A 53 4.01 0.60 4.48
C PHE A 53 5.01 0.08 5.50
N CYS A 54 5.20 -1.23 5.54
CA CYS A 54 6.16 -1.91 6.41
C CYS A 54 7.01 -2.88 5.59
N PHE A 55 8.33 -2.73 5.70
CA PHE A 55 9.32 -3.47 4.93
C PHE A 55 10.23 -4.35 5.81
N GLU A 56 9.84 -4.62 7.06
CA GLU A 56 10.69 -5.35 8.01
C GLU A 56 9.89 -6.37 8.87
N VAL A 57 10.61 -7.41 9.36
CA VAL A 57 10.00 -8.56 10.00
C VAL A 57 9.39 -8.30 11.38
N THR A 58 9.75 -7.21 12.07
CA THR A 58 9.16 -6.92 13.40
C THR A 58 7.81 -6.22 13.31
N ALA A 59 7.45 -5.75 12.11
CA ALA A 59 6.24 -4.97 11.82
C ALA A 59 6.09 -3.67 12.65
N ASN A 60 7.19 -3.16 13.18
CA ASN A 60 7.20 -1.99 14.07
C ASN A 60 7.40 -0.68 13.31
N GLN A 61 8.19 -0.68 12.23
CA GLN A 61 8.46 0.52 11.44
C GLN A 61 7.47 0.63 10.30
N LYS A 62 6.70 1.71 10.31
CA LYS A 62 5.81 2.09 9.21
C LYS A 62 6.30 3.39 8.60
N VAL A 63 6.11 3.50 7.29
CA VAL A 63 6.57 4.67 6.55
C VAL A 63 5.50 5.15 5.57
N PHE A 64 5.51 6.45 5.31
CA PHE A 64 4.73 7.09 4.27
C PHE A 64 5.30 6.78 2.89
N SER A 65 4.43 6.65 1.90
CA SER A 65 4.82 6.69 0.49
C SER A 65 5.46 8.04 0.16
N PRO A 66 6.73 8.10 -0.25
CA PRO A 66 7.37 9.38 -0.59
C PRO A 66 6.66 10.08 -1.75
N TRP A 67 6.29 9.33 -2.79
CA TRP A 67 5.60 9.87 -3.95
C TRP A 67 4.28 10.54 -3.57
N SER A 68 3.41 9.83 -2.88
CA SER A 68 2.08 10.32 -2.52
C SER A 68 2.16 11.51 -1.56
N LEU A 69 3.06 11.44 -0.58
CA LEU A 69 3.26 12.53 0.38
C LEU A 69 3.79 13.80 -0.27
N LEU A 70 4.78 13.69 -1.16
CA LEU A 70 5.35 14.84 -1.86
C LEU A 70 4.35 15.48 -2.84
N ASN A 71 3.56 14.68 -3.54
CA ASN A 71 2.50 15.20 -4.41
C ASN A 71 1.40 15.91 -3.61
N PHE A 72 1.01 15.35 -2.46
CA PHE A 72 0.09 16.07 -1.56
C PHE A 72 0.66 17.44 -1.14
N PHE A 73 1.91 17.50 -0.72
CA PHE A 73 2.52 18.77 -0.31
C PHE A 73 2.75 19.74 -1.48
N ALA A 74 2.88 19.27 -2.69
CA ALA A 74 2.96 20.13 -3.87
C ALA A 74 1.66 20.93 -4.09
N ALA A 75 0.50 20.32 -3.88
CA ALA A 75 -0.80 20.94 -4.11
C ALA A 75 -1.83 20.59 -3.00
N PRO A 76 -1.61 20.98 -1.74
CA PRO A 76 -2.45 20.58 -0.61
C PRO A 76 -3.92 21.06 -0.74
N GLY A 77 -4.16 22.14 -1.45
CA GLY A 77 -5.51 22.64 -1.72
C GLY A 77 -6.40 21.69 -2.51
N LEU A 78 -5.84 20.69 -3.20
CA LEU A 78 -6.61 19.63 -3.87
C LEU A 78 -7.13 18.56 -2.88
N GLY A 79 -6.69 18.59 -1.63
CA GLY A 79 -7.06 17.60 -0.63
C GLY A 79 -6.28 16.29 -0.76
N PHE A 80 -6.85 15.21 -0.21
CA PHE A 80 -6.21 13.90 -0.12
C PHE A 80 -6.51 13.08 -1.39
N CYS A 81 -5.82 13.39 -2.49
CA CYS A 81 -5.94 12.67 -3.76
C CYS A 81 -5.23 11.32 -3.72
N ASP A 82 -5.52 10.46 -4.69
CA ASP A 82 -4.86 9.17 -4.86
C ASP A 82 -3.82 9.30 -5.98
N TYR A 83 -2.53 9.15 -5.64
CA TYR A 83 -1.38 9.33 -6.54
C TYR A 83 -0.72 8.01 -6.95
N TRP A 84 -1.16 6.88 -6.39
CA TRP A 84 -0.51 5.59 -6.53
C TRP A 84 -0.28 5.18 -7.99
N PHE A 85 -1.28 5.32 -8.85
CA PHE A 85 -1.15 4.95 -10.26
C PHE A 85 -0.22 5.84 -11.05
N GLU A 86 0.02 7.07 -10.61
CA GLU A 86 0.97 7.99 -11.25
C GLU A 86 2.42 7.62 -10.92
N SER A 87 2.66 6.96 -9.79
CA SER A 87 3.98 6.47 -9.38
C SER A 87 4.43 5.20 -10.11
N GLY A 88 3.61 4.65 -10.99
CA GLY A 88 3.82 3.34 -11.60
C GLY A 88 3.06 2.20 -10.92
N GLY A 89 2.11 2.52 -10.03
CA GLY A 89 1.29 1.55 -9.29
C GLY A 89 0.32 0.73 -10.15
N ARG A 90 0.45 0.75 -11.48
CA ARG A 90 -0.11 -0.24 -12.41
C ARG A 90 1.02 -1.12 -12.93
N PRO A 91 1.49 -2.08 -12.16
CA PRO A 91 2.63 -2.87 -12.57
C PRO A 91 2.26 -3.73 -13.78
N SER A 92 3.09 -3.65 -14.81
CA SER A 92 2.96 -4.50 -16.00
C SER A 92 3.00 -5.99 -15.63
N VAL A 93 3.76 -6.33 -14.60
CA VAL A 93 3.87 -7.67 -14.03
C VAL A 93 2.53 -8.18 -13.51
N LEU A 94 1.76 -7.35 -12.80
CA LEU A 94 0.43 -7.73 -12.30
C LEU A 94 -0.56 -7.90 -13.46
N LEU A 95 -0.49 -7.04 -14.49
CA LEU A 95 -1.31 -7.17 -15.69
C LEU A 95 -0.96 -8.43 -16.49
N GLU A 96 0.30 -8.84 -16.51
CA GLU A 96 0.73 -10.09 -17.12
C GLU A 96 0.24 -11.29 -16.32
N TYR A 97 0.41 -11.26 -14.99
CA TYR A 97 -0.04 -12.31 -14.08
C TYR A 97 -1.53 -12.65 -14.26
N VAL A 98 -2.39 -11.65 -14.34
CA VAL A 98 -3.85 -11.89 -14.52
C VAL A 98 -4.25 -12.38 -15.90
N LYS A 99 -3.33 -12.51 -16.85
CA LYS A 99 -3.62 -13.19 -18.13
C LYS A 99 -3.75 -14.71 -17.96
N SER A 100 -3.03 -15.29 -17.03
CA SER A 100 -2.96 -16.73 -16.76
C SER A 100 -3.48 -17.14 -15.38
N HIS A 101 -3.62 -16.18 -14.46
CA HIS A 101 -4.04 -16.40 -13.09
C HIS A 101 -5.23 -15.50 -12.74
N THR A 102 -5.99 -15.89 -11.72
CA THR A 102 -7.06 -15.07 -11.14
C THR A 102 -6.57 -14.42 -9.86
N ILE A 103 -6.90 -13.15 -9.66
CA ILE A 103 -6.80 -12.50 -8.35
C ILE A 103 -8.13 -12.59 -7.62
N ARG A 104 -8.08 -12.64 -6.30
CA ARG A 104 -9.25 -12.71 -5.43
C ARG A 104 -9.98 -11.39 -5.37
N ASP A 105 -11.21 -11.42 -4.84
CA ASP A 105 -11.92 -10.19 -4.49
C ASP A 105 -11.06 -9.34 -3.54
N PRO A 106 -10.93 -8.03 -3.79
CA PRO A 106 -10.16 -7.13 -2.93
C PRO A 106 -10.52 -7.19 -1.45
N LYS A 107 -11.79 -7.48 -1.13
CA LYS A 107 -12.26 -7.64 0.25
C LYS A 107 -11.64 -8.85 0.96
N GLU A 108 -11.17 -9.83 0.22
CA GLU A 108 -10.53 -11.01 0.81
C GLU A 108 -9.11 -10.73 1.27
N TYR A 109 -8.39 -9.80 0.65
CA TYR A 109 -7.03 -9.44 1.05
C TYR A 109 -7.00 -8.64 2.36
N GLY A 110 -8.05 -7.88 2.67
CA GLY A 110 -8.18 -7.11 3.90
C GLY A 110 -8.64 -7.91 5.13
N ARG A 111 -8.59 -9.25 5.10
CA ARG A 111 -9.03 -10.12 6.18
C ARG A 111 -7.90 -11.03 6.65
N GLU A 112 -6.92 -10.45 7.34
CA GLU A 112 -5.85 -11.21 8.03
C GLU A 112 -5.27 -12.35 7.18
N LYS A 113 -4.95 -12.08 5.92
CA LYS A 113 -4.29 -13.06 5.07
C LYS A 113 -2.90 -13.34 5.61
N THR A 114 -2.57 -14.61 5.68
CA THR A 114 -1.27 -15.05 6.16
C THR A 114 -0.46 -15.69 5.05
N ILE A 115 0.85 -15.47 5.10
CA ILE A 115 1.83 -16.11 4.23
C ILE A 115 3.05 -16.50 5.06
N SER A 116 3.82 -17.47 4.62
CA SER A 116 5.09 -17.76 5.29
C SER A 116 6.12 -16.69 4.97
N LEU A 117 6.97 -16.37 5.94
CA LEU A 117 8.08 -15.43 5.76
C LEU A 117 8.99 -15.85 4.58
N ALA A 118 9.25 -17.13 4.44
CA ALA A 118 10.05 -17.67 3.32
C ALA A 118 9.43 -17.37 1.95
N SER A 119 8.10 -17.30 1.86
CA SER A 119 7.41 -16.97 0.61
C SER A 119 7.48 -15.48 0.24
N LEU A 120 7.80 -14.61 1.20
CA LEU A 120 8.04 -13.18 0.94
C LEU A 120 9.48 -12.88 0.52
N SER A 121 10.45 -13.63 1.06
CA SER A 121 11.88 -13.41 0.83
C SER A 121 12.45 -14.18 -0.36
N GLY A 122 11.68 -15.08 -0.97
CA GLY A 122 12.11 -15.87 -2.12
C GLY A 122 12.08 -15.07 -3.42
N SER A 123 13.18 -15.06 -4.19
CA SER A 123 13.18 -14.67 -5.60
C SER A 123 12.54 -15.78 -6.42
N SER A 124 11.23 -15.88 -6.41
CA SER A 124 10.48 -16.82 -7.22
C SER A 124 10.20 -16.21 -8.59
N ASP A 125 10.24 -17.01 -9.66
CA ASP A 125 9.71 -16.57 -10.93
C ASP A 125 8.25 -16.14 -10.75
N VAL A 126 7.84 -15.09 -11.46
CA VAL A 126 6.47 -14.52 -11.38
C VAL A 126 5.39 -15.59 -11.58
N GLU A 127 5.69 -16.60 -12.40
CA GLU A 127 4.78 -17.72 -12.68
C GLU A 127 4.55 -18.65 -11.46
N SER A 128 5.45 -18.65 -10.48
CA SER A 128 5.35 -19.45 -9.25
C SER A 128 4.86 -18.68 -8.03
N LEU A 129 4.72 -17.35 -8.14
CA LEU A 129 4.22 -16.51 -7.06
C LEU A 129 2.72 -16.69 -6.85
N SER A 130 2.30 -16.69 -5.58
CA SER A 130 0.88 -16.52 -5.26
C SER A 130 0.44 -15.07 -5.53
N ASP A 131 -0.86 -14.88 -5.73
CA ASP A 131 -1.46 -13.54 -5.84
C ASP A 131 -1.10 -12.64 -4.65
N ILE A 132 -1.10 -13.20 -3.42
CA ILE A 132 -0.71 -12.50 -2.19
C ILE A 132 0.78 -12.10 -2.24
N GLY A 133 1.66 -13.00 -2.65
CA GLY A 133 3.09 -12.72 -2.77
C GLY A 133 3.36 -11.60 -3.78
N LEU A 134 2.76 -11.69 -4.96
CA LEU A 134 2.87 -10.68 -5.99
C LEU A 134 2.34 -9.32 -5.52
N LEU A 135 1.13 -9.27 -4.95
CA LEU A 135 0.55 -8.02 -4.44
C LEU A 135 1.39 -7.39 -3.31
N THR A 136 2.09 -8.20 -2.53
CA THR A 136 3.01 -7.71 -1.50
C THR A 136 4.27 -7.11 -2.12
N GLN A 137 4.86 -7.77 -3.12
CA GLN A 137 6.03 -7.24 -3.82
C GLN A 137 5.73 -5.95 -4.57
N GLU A 138 4.52 -5.84 -5.13
CA GLU A 138 4.06 -4.64 -5.86
C GLU A 138 3.50 -3.53 -4.95
N GLY A 139 3.55 -3.72 -3.62
CA GLY A 139 3.18 -2.70 -2.64
C GLY A 139 1.66 -2.55 -2.41
N TYR A 140 0.83 -3.44 -2.93
CA TYR A 140 -0.60 -3.43 -2.63
C TYR A 140 -0.91 -4.00 -1.25
N LEU A 141 -0.11 -4.96 -0.78
CA LEU A 141 -0.19 -5.50 0.56
C LEU A 141 1.09 -5.20 1.33
N THR A 142 1.00 -5.12 2.63
CA THR A 142 2.12 -4.85 3.51
C THR A 142 2.05 -5.70 4.77
N ILE A 143 3.20 -5.85 5.45
CA ILE A 143 3.31 -6.58 6.70
C ILE A 143 2.60 -5.79 7.81
N LYS A 144 1.67 -6.43 8.51
CA LYS A 144 0.97 -5.87 9.67
C LYS A 144 1.44 -6.48 10.98
N ALA A 145 1.75 -7.77 10.96
CA ALA A 145 2.30 -8.50 12.10
C ALA A 145 3.08 -9.71 11.62
N VAL A 146 4.00 -10.19 12.44
CA VAL A 146 4.68 -11.47 12.27
C VAL A 146 4.54 -12.26 13.56
N GLU A 147 3.98 -13.46 13.49
CA GLU A 147 3.77 -14.33 14.64
C GLU A 147 4.54 -15.64 14.48
N TYR A 148 4.92 -16.22 15.61
CA TYR A 148 5.65 -17.49 15.68
C TYR A 148 6.93 -17.53 14.82
N GLY A 149 7.49 -16.34 14.52
CA GLY A 149 8.72 -16.18 13.73
C GLY A 149 8.62 -16.53 12.24
N ASN A 150 7.46 -16.95 11.75
CA ASN A 150 7.31 -17.37 10.35
C ASN A 150 5.95 -17.02 9.72
N THR A 151 4.93 -16.74 10.48
CA THR A 151 3.59 -16.41 9.96
C THR A 151 3.45 -14.91 9.82
N VAL A 152 3.32 -14.42 8.60
CA VAL A 152 3.19 -13.00 8.28
C VAL A 152 1.72 -12.69 8.01
N PHE A 153 1.18 -11.72 8.71
CA PHE A 153 -0.15 -11.16 8.50
C PHE A 153 -0.04 -9.94 7.60
N LEU A 154 -0.84 -9.92 6.55
CA LEU A 154 -0.83 -8.90 5.52
C LEU A 154 -2.18 -8.18 5.45
N ASP A 155 -2.13 -6.89 5.13
CA ASP A 155 -3.31 -6.07 4.83
C ASP A 155 -2.88 -4.90 3.93
N TYR A 156 -3.84 -4.12 3.47
CA TYR A 156 -3.57 -2.87 2.75
C TYR A 156 -2.80 -1.89 3.64
N PRO A 157 -1.77 -1.21 3.13
CA PRO A 157 -1.05 -0.21 3.91
C PRO A 157 -1.98 0.92 4.36
N ASN A 158 -2.78 1.47 3.45
CA ASN A 158 -3.57 2.67 3.67
C ASN A 158 -4.80 2.74 2.74
N LEU A 159 -5.53 3.86 2.82
CA LEU A 159 -6.73 4.07 2.02
C LEU A 159 -6.45 4.28 0.53
N GLU A 160 -5.35 4.94 0.18
CA GLU A 160 -4.96 5.15 -1.21
C GLU A 160 -4.80 3.80 -1.93
N ILE A 161 -4.02 2.89 -1.34
CA ILE A 161 -3.76 1.58 -1.91
C ILE A 161 -5.02 0.71 -1.96
N LYS A 162 -5.86 0.81 -0.93
CA LYS A 162 -7.14 0.09 -0.91
C LYS A 162 -8.04 0.52 -2.07
N ARG A 163 -8.11 1.81 -2.37
CA ARG A 163 -8.87 2.35 -3.52
C ARG A 163 -8.22 1.96 -4.84
N ALA A 164 -6.88 2.04 -4.93
CA ALA A 164 -6.13 1.62 -6.11
C ALA A 164 -6.40 0.15 -6.45
N MET A 165 -6.41 -0.74 -5.44
CA MET A 165 -6.74 -2.15 -5.64
C MET A 165 -8.19 -2.34 -6.11
N ALA A 166 -9.15 -1.62 -5.53
CA ALA A 166 -10.55 -1.68 -5.95
C ALA A 166 -10.72 -1.22 -7.40
N GLN A 167 -10.04 -0.14 -7.80
CA GLN A 167 -10.06 0.35 -9.17
C GLN A 167 -9.44 -0.66 -10.14
N LEU A 168 -8.27 -1.21 -9.82
CA LEU A 168 -7.60 -2.22 -10.64
C LEU A 168 -8.51 -3.45 -10.85
N TYR A 169 -9.10 -3.94 -9.76
CA TYR A 169 -10.02 -5.09 -9.82
C TYR A 169 -11.24 -4.81 -10.70
N THR A 170 -11.83 -3.62 -10.57
CA THR A 170 -12.96 -3.21 -11.42
C THR A 170 -12.57 -3.18 -12.90
N GLU A 171 -11.40 -2.64 -13.23
CA GLU A 171 -10.89 -2.62 -14.61
C GLU A 171 -10.68 -4.05 -15.16
N LEU A 172 -10.20 -4.97 -14.33
CA LEU A 172 -10.00 -6.37 -14.69
C LEU A 172 -11.34 -7.10 -14.89
N LEU A 173 -12.34 -6.83 -14.05
CA LEU A 173 -13.70 -7.34 -14.21
C LEU A 173 -14.31 -6.88 -15.54
N LEU A 174 -14.25 -5.60 -15.84
CA LEU A 174 -14.79 -5.03 -17.09
C LEU A 174 -14.11 -5.60 -18.33
N LYS A 175 -12.84 -6.03 -18.22
CA LYS A 175 -12.11 -6.70 -19.30
C LYS A 175 -12.35 -8.22 -19.33
N GLY A 176 -13.23 -8.76 -18.50
CA GLY A 176 -13.49 -10.19 -18.42
C GLY A 176 -12.31 -11.04 -17.92
N LYS A 177 -11.37 -10.42 -17.19
CA LYS A 177 -10.14 -11.06 -16.69
C LYS A 177 -10.27 -11.63 -15.27
N VAL A 178 -11.38 -11.34 -14.59
CA VAL A 178 -11.66 -11.82 -13.24
C VAL A 178 -13.06 -12.42 -13.21
N ALA A 179 -13.23 -13.61 -12.64
CA ALA A 179 -14.53 -14.18 -12.38
C ALA A 179 -15.08 -13.58 -11.07
N GLY A 180 -16.17 -12.82 -11.15
CA GLY A 180 -16.82 -12.30 -9.96
C GLY A 180 -18.12 -11.55 -10.27
N GLN A 181 -19.15 -11.81 -9.44
CA GLN A 181 -20.42 -11.09 -9.46
C GLN A 181 -20.40 -9.94 -8.45
N VAL A 182 -19.50 -8.99 -8.57
CA VAL A 182 -19.49 -7.83 -7.66
C VAL A 182 -19.72 -6.57 -8.47
N GLY A 183 -20.81 -5.87 -8.18
CA GLY A 183 -21.07 -4.55 -8.75
C GLY A 183 -19.99 -3.55 -8.28
N ALA A 184 -19.54 -2.68 -9.18
CA ALA A 184 -18.51 -1.67 -8.87
C ALA A 184 -18.87 -0.78 -7.65
N GLY A 185 -20.17 -0.65 -7.32
CA GLY A 185 -20.64 0.08 -6.14
C GLY A 185 -20.34 -0.58 -4.78
N ASP A 186 -20.10 -1.90 -4.75
CA ASP A 186 -19.83 -2.62 -3.51
C ASP A 186 -18.37 -2.53 -3.07
N ILE A 187 -17.47 -2.22 -4.00
CA ILE A 187 -16.03 -2.14 -3.77
C ILE A 187 -15.65 -0.80 -3.11
N VAL A 188 -16.40 0.26 -3.38
CA VAL A 188 -16.12 1.63 -2.89
C VAL A 188 -16.64 1.87 -1.46
N ARG A 189 -17.51 1.01 -0.93
CA ARG A 189 -18.11 1.13 0.42
C ARG A 189 -17.35 0.47 1.55
N VAL A 190 -16.03 0.33 1.43
CA VAL A 190 -15.22 -0.30 2.49
C VAL A 190 -14.32 0.74 3.18
#